data_1c35874ad92a303677e72dcb65ebea20
#
_entry.id   1c35874ad92a303677e72dcb65ebea20
#
_cell.length_a   1.000
_cell.length_b   1.000
_cell.length_c   1.000
_cell.angle_alpha   90.00
_cell.angle_beta   90.00
_cell.angle_gamma   90.00
#
_symmetry.space_group_name_H-M   'P 1'
#
loop_
_entity.id
_entity.type
_entity.pdbx_description
1 polymer ?
#
loop_
_entity_poly.entity_id
_entity_poly.type
_entity_poly.pdbx_seq_one_letter_code
_entity_poly.pdbx_strand_id
1 'polypeptide(L)'
;MCLILFKYEPDAEHNLIIAANRDEFHSRPALPAHFWDNESSIFAGKDLLGGGTWLGSSKNGKVAGLTNFSQPTDPSNALSRGFLVRDFLIKDKTCSDFARLIDPSLYAGFNLLLYDQNELITCSNISKQGDIEIRKLNPGTYALSNTYLTNRWPKCQEGKQRLTDSTQKDFTVETLLEILGDSQPPLDNLLPQRGNTIEYERRLGSAFVVGEDYGTRASTVLLVNSRKITFHERSFARKGSSYQDLRKELHLN
;
A
#
# COMPACT_ATOMS: atom_id res chain seq x y z
N MET A 1 9.24 4.13 3.94
CA MET A 1 8.06 4.84 3.37
C MET A 1 7.36 3.93 2.38
N CYS A 2 6.07 4.12 2.09
CA CYS A 2 5.36 3.30 1.10
C CYS A 2 4.58 4.19 0.14
N LEU A 3 4.29 3.69 -1.04
CA LEU A 3 3.42 4.32 -2.03
C LEU A 3 2.39 3.30 -2.46
N ILE A 4 1.10 3.67 -2.43
CA ILE A 4 0.00 2.88 -2.97
C ILE A 4 -0.73 3.76 -3.97
N LEU A 5 -0.58 3.46 -5.25
CA LEU A 5 -1.37 4.02 -6.34
C LEU A 5 -2.54 3.10 -6.59
N PHE A 6 -3.75 3.63 -6.74
CA PHE A 6 -4.90 2.78 -7.00
C PHE A 6 -5.98 3.49 -7.84
N LYS A 7 -6.64 2.69 -8.66
CA LYS A 7 -7.79 3.13 -9.46
C LYS A 7 -8.98 2.27 -9.08
N TYR A 8 -10.09 2.92 -8.76
CA TYR A 8 -11.35 2.29 -8.39
C TYR A 8 -12.42 2.64 -9.42
N GLU A 9 -12.94 1.63 -10.09
CA GLU A 9 -14.03 1.74 -11.07
C GLU A 9 -14.91 0.49 -10.96
N PRO A 10 -15.96 0.50 -10.14
CA PRO A 10 -16.77 -0.69 -9.81
C PRO A 10 -17.34 -1.42 -11.03
N ASP A 11 -17.63 -0.68 -12.09
CA ASP A 11 -18.29 -1.19 -13.31
C ASP A 11 -17.30 -1.55 -14.43
N ALA A 12 -15.98 -1.37 -14.20
CA ALA A 12 -14.95 -1.70 -15.19
C ALA A 12 -14.56 -3.19 -15.13
N GLU A 13 -13.82 -3.67 -16.13
CA GLU A 13 -13.25 -5.02 -16.16
C GLU A 13 -12.46 -5.33 -14.88
N HIS A 14 -11.67 -4.35 -14.41
CA HIS A 14 -10.99 -4.39 -13.13
C HIS A 14 -11.63 -3.36 -12.19
N ASN A 15 -12.40 -3.84 -11.22
CA ASN A 15 -13.07 -2.98 -10.23
C ASN A 15 -12.07 -2.20 -9.37
N LEU A 16 -10.91 -2.78 -9.13
CA LEU A 16 -9.81 -2.17 -8.38
C LEU A 16 -8.46 -2.57 -9.01
N ILE A 17 -7.64 -1.58 -9.30
CA ILE A 17 -6.25 -1.73 -9.71
C ILE A 17 -5.40 -1.11 -8.62
N ILE A 18 -4.40 -1.85 -8.13
CA ILE A 18 -3.40 -1.34 -7.17
C ILE A 18 -2.02 -1.54 -7.76
N ALA A 19 -1.18 -0.51 -7.65
CA ALA A 19 0.24 -0.56 -7.90
C ALA A 19 0.94 0.07 -6.69
N ALA A 20 1.79 -0.70 -5.97
CA ALA A 20 2.29 -0.27 -4.67
C ALA A 20 3.75 -0.67 -4.42
N ASN A 21 4.51 0.23 -3.79
CA ASN A 21 5.87 -0.01 -3.33
C ASN A 21 5.94 -0.04 -1.81
N ARG A 22 6.60 -1.08 -1.27
CA ARG A 22 6.99 -1.16 0.13
C ARG A 22 8.44 -0.72 0.26
N ASP A 23 8.66 0.41 0.92
CA ASP A 23 10.00 0.90 1.25
C ASP A 23 10.28 0.61 2.72
N GLU A 24 11.39 -0.09 2.99
CA GLU A 24 11.73 -0.56 4.33
C GLU A 24 13.25 -0.80 4.45
N PHE A 25 13.75 -0.89 5.67
CA PHE A 25 15.12 -1.33 5.94
C PHE A 25 15.37 -2.73 5.40
N HIS A 26 16.50 -2.94 4.71
CA HIS A 26 16.89 -4.25 4.20
C HIS A 26 17.16 -5.27 5.32
N SER A 27 17.52 -4.79 6.50
CA SER A 27 17.70 -5.62 7.71
C SER A 27 16.39 -6.12 8.32
N ARG A 28 15.22 -5.53 7.96
CA ARG A 28 13.91 -5.97 8.48
C ARG A 28 13.50 -7.27 7.82
N PRO A 29 13.37 -8.39 8.57
CA PRO A 29 13.05 -9.68 7.99
C PRO A 29 11.59 -9.72 7.53
N ALA A 30 11.37 -10.18 6.31
CA ALA A 30 10.04 -10.33 5.72
C ALA A 30 10.04 -11.50 4.72
N LEU A 31 8.88 -12.13 4.54
CA LEU A 31 8.65 -13.12 3.50
C LEU A 31 7.89 -12.47 2.32
N PRO A 32 8.20 -12.87 1.09
CA PRO A 32 7.40 -12.53 -0.08
C PRO A 32 5.96 -13.04 0.05
N ALA A 33 5.07 -12.58 -0.84
CA ALA A 33 3.68 -12.97 -0.82
C ALA A 33 3.51 -14.50 -0.95
N HIS A 34 2.71 -15.08 -0.06
CA HIS A 34 2.35 -16.50 -0.01
C HIS A 34 1.02 -16.68 0.70
N PHE A 35 0.42 -17.87 0.62
CA PHE A 35 -0.67 -18.23 1.53
C PHE A 35 -0.12 -18.45 2.92
N TRP A 36 -0.71 -17.82 3.93
CA TRP A 36 -0.25 -17.98 5.31
C TRP A 36 -0.67 -19.33 5.88
N ASP A 37 0.25 -20.04 6.53
CA ASP A 37 0.00 -21.40 7.05
C ASP A 37 -1.15 -21.44 8.06
N ASN A 38 -1.22 -20.46 8.96
CA ASN A 38 -2.25 -20.38 10.00
C ASN A 38 -3.54 -19.67 9.56
N GLU A 39 -3.52 -19.02 8.39
CA GLU A 39 -4.60 -18.17 7.85
C GLU A 39 -4.69 -18.37 6.34
N SER A 40 -5.01 -19.58 5.91
CA SER A 40 -4.96 -20.02 4.51
C SER A 40 -5.87 -19.24 3.55
N SER A 41 -6.69 -18.33 4.06
CA SER A 41 -7.48 -17.36 3.27
C SER A 41 -6.65 -16.16 2.81
N ILE A 42 -5.57 -15.80 3.53
CA ILE A 42 -4.72 -14.63 3.22
C ILE A 42 -3.67 -15.01 2.20
N PHE A 43 -3.51 -14.14 1.20
CA PHE A 43 -2.36 -14.12 0.29
C PHE A 43 -1.67 -12.76 0.40
N ALA A 44 -0.50 -12.74 1.01
CA ALA A 44 0.25 -11.51 1.33
C ALA A 44 1.70 -11.81 1.67
N GLY A 45 2.58 -10.83 1.56
CA GLY A 45 3.88 -10.85 2.23
C GLY A 45 3.72 -10.84 3.75
N LYS A 46 4.73 -11.27 4.49
CA LYS A 46 4.70 -11.30 5.96
C LYS A 46 5.88 -10.56 6.54
N ASP A 47 5.60 -9.61 7.40
CA ASP A 47 6.60 -8.95 8.24
C ASP A 47 6.94 -9.85 9.42
N LEU A 48 8.14 -10.40 9.47
CA LEU A 48 8.50 -11.38 10.50
C LEU A 48 8.79 -10.73 11.86
N LEU A 49 9.07 -9.43 11.90
CA LEU A 49 9.24 -8.69 13.14
C LEU A 49 7.90 -8.25 13.73
N GLY A 50 7.02 -7.68 12.88
CA GLY A 50 5.72 -7.17 13.29
C GLY A 50 4.60 -8.19 13.28
N GLY A 51 4.78 -9.36 12.68
CA GLY A 51 3.81 -10.46 12.62
C GLY A 51 2.62 -10.24 11.68
N GLY A 52 2.48 -9.05 11.08
CA GLY A 52 1.40 -8.67 10.17
C GLY A 52 1.85 -8.52 8.71
N THR A 53 1.06 -7.81 7.93
CA THR A 53 1.38 -7.46 6.54
C THR A 53 1.08 -6.00 6.23
N TRP A 54 1.61 -5.50 5.12
CA TRP A 54 1.42 -4.13 4.66
C TRP A 54 0.43 -4.02 3.49
N LEU A 55 0.31 -5.07 2.67
CA LEU A 55 -0.62 -5.19 1.55
C LEU A 55 -0.94 -6.67 1.36
N GLY A 56 -2.21 -6.98 1.16
CA GLY A 56 -2.63 -8.35 0.91
C GLY A 56 -4.05 -8.45 0.41
N SER A 57 -4.42 -9.66 0.06
CA SER A 57 -5.76 -10.04 -0.38
C SER A 57 -6.22 -11.32 0.30
N SER A 58 -7.52 -11.58 0.27
CA SER A 58 -8.10 -12.83 0.74
C SER A 58 -8.87 -13.55 -0.36
N LYS A 59 -9.09 -14.85 -0.18
CA LYS A 59 -9.94 -15.68 -1.05
C LYS A 59 -11.38 -15.19 -1.13
N ASN A 60 -11.84 -14.39 -0.16
CA ASN A 60 -13.17 -13.79 -0.13
C ASN A 60 -13.23 -12.44 -0.87
N GLY A 61 -12.22 -12.13 -1.68
CA GLY A 61 -12.21 -10.92 -2.51
C GLY A 61 -11.84 -9.63 -1.78
N LYS A 62 -11.46 -9.70 -0.50
CA LYS A 62 -10.99 -8.52 0.23
C LYS A 62 -9.56 -8.16 -0.16
N VAL A 63 -9.29 -6.86 -0.16
CA VAL A 63 -7.96 -6.28 -0.32
C VAL A 63 -7.75 -5.23 0.76
N ALA A 64 -6.57 -5.22 1.37
CA ALA A 64 -6.19 -4.18 2.31
C ALA A 64 -4.73 -3.78 2.14
N GLY A 65 -4.46 -2.50 2.31
CA GLY A 65 -3.12 -1.93 2.24
C GLY A 65 -2.90 -0.85 3.28
N LEU A 66 -1.66 -0.68 3.72
CA LEU A 66 -1.27 0.19 4.81
C LEU A 66 -0.07 1.06 4.41
N THR A 67 -0.13 2.34 4.77
CA THR A 67 1.05 3.20 4.83
C THR A 67 1.24 3.76 6.23
N ASN A 68 2.47 3.79 6.70
CA ASN A 68 2.80 4.44 7.97
C ASN A 68 2.65 5.95 7.83
N PHE A 69 2.22 6.60 8.89
CA PHE A 69 2.26 8.06 9.00
C PHE A 69 3.25 8.42 10.11
N SER A 70 4.25 9.24 9.81
CA SER A 70 5.21 9.67 10.80
C SER A 70 4.58 10.73 11.71
N GLN A 71 4.54 10.44 13.02
CA GLN A 71 4.13 11.39 14.05
C GLN A 71 5.30 11.72 14.97
N PRO A 72 5.31 12.90 15.62
CA PRO A 72 6.35 13.25 16.58
C PRO A 72 6.40 12.33 17.81
N THR A 73 5.27 11.73 18.18
CA THR A 73 5.13 10.85 19.35
C THR A 73 4.29 9.64 18.99
N ASP A 74 4.93 8.48 18.78
CA ASP A 74 4.22 7.21 18.71
C ASP A 74 3.96 6.67 20.12
N PRO A 75 2.82 5.96 20.38
CA PRO A 75 2.59 5.28 21.66
C PRO A 75 3.74 4.30 21.95
N SER A 76 4.26 4.32 23.18
CA SER A 76 5.42 3.50 23.59
C SER A 76 5.18 1.98 23.45
N ASN A 77 3.92 1.54 23.49
CA ASN A 77 3.48 0.17 23.37
C ASN A 77 2.54 -0.05 22.17
N ALA A 78 2.75 0.69 21.06
CA ALA A 78 1.93 0.57 19.87
C ALA A 78 1.91 -0.84 19.30
N LEU A 79 0.72 -1.34 18.99
CA LEU A 79 0.53 -2.59 18.25
C LEU A 79 1.07 -2.45 16.82
N SER A 80 1.49 -3.58 16.25
CA SER A 80 1.87 -3.62 14.84
C SER A 80 0.70 -3.22 13.95
N ARG A 81 0.85 -2.15 13.18
CA ARG A 81 -0.16 -1.68 12.21
C ARG A 81 -0.50 -2.73 11.16
N GLY A 82 0.43 -3.64 10.87
CA GLY A 82 0.22 -4.77 9.96
C GLY A 82 -0.89 -5.73 10.42
N PHE A 83 -1.26 -5.72 11.70
CA PHE A 83 -2.40 -6.47 12.20
C PHE A 83 -3.73 -5.91 11.70
N LEU A 84 -3.84 -4.61 11.44
CA LEU A 84 -5.04 -4.01 10.85
C LEU A 84 -5.35 -4.61 9.48
N VAL A 85 -4.32 -4.78 8.64
CA VAL A 85 -4.46 -5.41 7.32
C VAL A 85 -4.84 -6.89 7.48
N ARG A 86 -4.09 -7.66 8.29
CA ARG A 86 -4.37 -9.07 8.55
C ARG A 86 -5.79 -9.28 9.06
N ASP A 87 -6.16 -8.54 10.09
CA ASP A 87 -7.44 -8.73 10.78
C ASP A 87 -8.64 -8.41 9.88
N PHE A 88 -8.53 -7.40 9.02
CA PHE A 88 -9.57 -7.13 8.02
C PHE A 88 -9.71 -8.27 7.01
N LEU A 89 -8.60 -8.84 6.55
CA LEU A 89 -8.60 -9.90 5.54
C LEU A 89 -9.23 -11.21 6.06
N ILE A 90 -9.15 -11.49 7.38
CA ILE A 90 -9.71 -12.69 7.99
C ILE A 90 -11.13 -12.50 8.58
N LYS A 91 -11.41 -11.32 9.15
CA LYS A 91 -12.70 -11.09 9.81
C LYS A 91 -13.82 -10.92 8.79
N ASP A 92 -14.96 -11.54 9.07
CA ASP A 92 -16.18 -11.32 8.28
C ASP A 92 -16.87 -10.02 8.68
N LYS A 93 -16.32 -8.91 8.16
CA LYS A 93 -16.78 -7.53 8.39
C LYS A 93 -16.73 -6.75 7.09
N THR A 94 -17.67 -5.83 6.90
CA THR A 94 -17.58 -4.83 5.83
C THR A 94 -16.40 -3.88 6.09
N CYS A 95 -15.95 -3.15 5.07
CA CYS A 95 -14.92 -2.12 5.24
C CYS A 95 -15.31 -1.10 6.31
N SER A 96 -16.54 -0.59 6.23
CA SER A 96 -17.06 0.43 7.14
C SER A 96 -17.20 -0.08 8.56
N ASP A 97 -17.68 -1.31 8.77
CA ASP A 97 -17.82 -1.89 10.12
C ASP A 97 -16.47 -2.18 10.76
N PHE A 98 -15.52 -2.70 9.97
CA PHE A 98 -14.16 -2.93 10.46
C PHE A 98 -13.48 -1.63 10.89
N ALA A 99 -13.56 -0.59 10.05
CA ALA A 99 -12.92 0.69 10.34
C ALA A 99 -13.44 1.34 11.64
N ARG A 100 -14.75 1.23 11.93
CA ARG A 100 -15.35 1.76 13.17
C ARG A 100 -14.93 1.01 14.44
N LEU A 101 -14.44 -0.23 14.31
CA LEU A 101 -13.98 -1.03 15.44
C LEU A 101 -12.50 -0.81 15.79
N ILE A 102 -11.78 -0.03 14.98
CA ILE A 102 -10.37 0.26 15.24
C ILE A 102 -10.28 1.25 16.42
N ASP A 103 -9.57 0.87 17.46
CA ASP A 103 -9.15 1.79 18.51
C ASP A 103 -7.86 2.51 18.05
N PRO A 104 -7.94 3.82 17.72
CA PRO A 104 -6.79 4.56 17.19
C PRO A 104 -5.64 4.70 18.19
N SER A 105 -5.92 4.64 19.48
CA SER A 105 -4.93 4.83 20.55
C SER A 105 -3.95 3.68 20.69
N LEU A 106 -4.29 2.51 20.12
CA LEU A 106 -3.45 1.32 20.16
C LEU A 106 -2.35 1.30 19.09
N TYR A 107 -2.38 2.22 18.12
CA TYR A 107 -1.49 2.19 16.97
C TYR A 107 -0.76 3.52 16.78
N ALA A 108 0.50 3.42 16.34
CA ALA A 108 1.19 4.56 15.75
C ALA A 108 0.46 5.06 14.49
N GLY A 109 0.81 6.23 13.99
CA GLY A 109 0.16 6.85 12.85
C GLY A 109 0.09 5.97 11.60
N PHE A 110 -1.10 5.86 10.99
CA PHE A 110 -1.34 5.05 9.79
C PHE A 110 -2.39 5.66 8.85
N ASN A 111 -2.28 5.25 7.59
CA ASN A 111 -3.38 5.26 6.62
C ASN A 111 -3.65 3.82 6.20
N LEU A 112 -4.91 3.44 6.17
CA LEU A 112 -5.37 2.09 5.81
C LEU A 112 -6.34 2.18 4.63
N LEU A 113 -6.11 1.36 3.61
CA LEU A 113 -6.99 1.15 2.47
C LEU A 113 -7.70 -0.18 2.65
N LEU A 114 -9.04 -0.20 2.52
CA LEU A 114 -9.88 -1.39 2.67
C LEU A 114 -10.84 -1.51 1.51
N TYR A 115 -10.94 -2.72 0.94
CA TYR A 115 -11.85 -3.08 -0.14
C TYR A 115 -12.49 -4.45 0.11
N ASP A 116 -13.81 -4.58 -0.10
CA ASP A 116 -14.60 -5.80 0.16
C ASP A 116 -15.55 -6.19 -0.99
N GLN A 117 -15.25 -5.82 -2.23
CA GLN A 117 -16.07 -5.98 -3.43
C GLN A 117 -17.26 -5.00 -3.53
N ASN A 118 -17.74 -4.42 -2.44
CA ASN A 118 -18.89 -3.52 -2.41
C ASN A 118 -18.50 -2.07 -2.22
N GLU A 119 -17.43 -1.84 -1.48
CA GLU A 119 -16.95 -0.49 -1.20
C GLU A 119 -15.42 -0.43 -1.08
N LEU A 120 -14.89 0.74 -1.38
CA LEU A 120 -13.51 1.11 -1.13
C LEU A 120 -13.49 2.26 -0.15
N ILE A 121 -12.79 2.08 0.96
CA ILE A 121 -12.60 3.14 1.95
C ILE A 121 -11.12 3.36 2.27
N THR A 122 -10.81 4.57 2.70
CA THR A 122 -9.58 4.85 3.44
C THR A 122 -9.92 5.25 4.85
N CYS A 123 -9.10 4.82 5.81
CA CYS A 123 -9.17 5.34 7.17
C CYS A 123 -7.79 5.68 7.72
N SER A 124 -7.75 6.68 8.60
CA SER A 124 -6.52 7.20 9.18
C SER A 124 -6.76 7.58 10.64
N ASN A 125 -5.78 7.33 11.52
CA ASN A 125 -5.83 7.80 12.91
C ASN A 125 -5.14 9.16 13.09
N ILE A 126 -4.85 9.88 12.00
CA ILE A 126 -4.24 11.20 12.01
C ILE A 126 -5.33 12.25 11.89
N SER A 127 -6.17 12.34 12.88
CA SER A 127 -7.14 13.43 13.00
C SER A 127 -6.70 14.40 14.09
N LYS A 128 -7.12 15.67 13.98
CA LYS A 128 -6.89 16.69 15.04
C LYS A 128 -7.65 16.36 16.34
N GLN A 129 -8.65 15.48 16.25
CA GLN A 129 -9.55 15.11 17.34
C GLN A 129 -9.18 13.76 17.99
N GLY A 130 -8.18 13.04 17.43
CA GLY A 130 -7.77 11.73 17.94
C GLY A 130 -8.65 10.55 17.46
N ASP A 131 -9.68 10.82 16.65
CA ASP A 131 -10.61 9.81 16.13
C ASP A 131 -10.11 9.21 14.82
N ILE A 132 -10.70 8.08 14.41
CA ILE A 132 -10.49 7.52 13.08
C ILE A 132 -11.25 8.34 12.04
N GLU A 133 -10.53 8.92 11.08
CA GLU A 133 -11.12 9.52 9.89
C GLU A 133 -11.43 8.43 8.88
N ILE A 134 -12.70 8.23 8.53
CA ILE A 134 -13.16 7.24 7.56
C ILE A 134 -13.68 7.97 6.33
N ARG A 135 -13.19 7.59 5.13
CA ARG A 135 -13.63 8.14 3.84
C ARG A 135 -14.02 7.02 2.89
N LYS A 136 -15.28 6.95 2.51
CA LYS A 136 -15.72 6.16 1.37
C LYS A 136 -15.30 6.86 0.09
N LEU A 137 -14.66 6.12 -0.81
CA LEU A 137 -14.12 6.66 -2.05
C LEU A 137 -15.10 6.47 -3.20
N ASN A 138 -15.23 7.50 -4.02
CA ASN A 138 -15.94 7.45 -5.30
C ASN A 138 -15.04 6.82 -6.37
N PRO A 139 -15.58 6.41 -7.54
CA PRO A 139 -14.77 6.02 -8.68
C PRO A 139 -13.71 7.07 -9.03
N GLY A 140 -12.47 6.64 -9.31
CA GLY A 140 -11.36 7.54 -9.62
C GLY A 140 -9.99 6.94 -9.34
N THR A 141 -8.95 7.73 -9.62
CA THR A 141 -7.55 7.36 -9.37
C THR A 141 -6.99 8.13 -8.18
N TYR A 142 -6.29 7.43 -7.32
CA TYR A 142 -5.81 7.93 -6.03
C TYR A 142 -4.37 7.52 -5.77
N ALA A 143 -3.73 8.21 -4.83
CA ALA A 143 -2.41 7.87 -4.32
C ALA A 143 -2.39 8.03 -2.79
N LEU A 144 -1.92 7.01 -2.09
CA LEU A 144 -1.73 6.99 -0.65
C LEU A 144 -0.23 6.80 -0.35
N SER A 145 0.31 7.63 0.52
CA SER A 145 1.69 7.52 1.00
C SER A 145 1.74 7.82 2.49
N ASN A 146 2.87 8.23 3.01
CA ASN A 146 3.10 8.46 4.44
C ASN A 146 2.60 9.84 4.93
N THR A 147 1.50 10.31 4.36
CA THR A 147 0.86 11.59 4.62
C THR A 147 -0.64 11.49 4.29
N TYR A 148 -1.37 12.59 4.35
CA TYR A 148 -2.80 12.63 4.03
C TYR A 148 -3.09 12.20 2.58
N LEU A 149 -4.23 11.59 2.32
CA LEU A 149 -4.70 11.18 0.99
C LEU A 149 -4.71 12.34 -0.03
N THR A 150 -4.93 13.56 0.46
CA THR A 150 -4.99 14.78 -0.36
C THR A 150 -3.64 15.44 -0.59
N ASN A 151 -2.54 14.77 -0.23
CA ASN A 151 -1.20 15.34 -0.39
C ASN A 151 -0.84 15.60 -1.86
N ARG A 152 0.12 16.52 -2.06
CA ARG A 152 0.62 16.91 -3.38
C ARG A 152 2.09 16.49 -3.60
N TRP A 153 2.57 15.46 -2.90
CA TRP A 153 3.93 14.99 -3.13
C TRP A 153 4.11 14.54 -4.58
N PRO A 154 5.24 14.89 -5.22
CA PRO A 154 5.48 14.62 -6.64
C PRO A 154 5.20 13.16 -7.00
N LYS A 155 5.79 12.20 -6.29
CA LYS A 155 5.58 10.77 -6.56
C LYS A 155 4.10 10.33 -6.51
N CYS A 156 3.28 10.99 -5.68
CA CYS A 156 1.85 10.71 -5.62
C CYS A 156 1.11 11.31 -6.82
N GLN A 157 1.43 12.55 -7.21
CA GLN A 157 0.79 13.23 -8.32
C GLN A 157 1.17 12.60 -9.65
N GLU A 158 2.46 12.40 -9.89
CA GLU A 158 3.00 11.77 -11.10
C GLU A 158 2.56 10.31 -11.22
N GLY A 159 2.68 9.54 -10.15
CA GLY A 159 2.22 8.14 -10.12
C GLY A 159 0.73 8.02 -10.41
N LYS A 160 -0.11 8.88 -9.82
CA LYS A 160 -1.54 8.94 -10.07
C LYS A 160 -1.84 9.28 -11.53
N GLN A 161 -1.14 10.27 -12.13
CA GLN A 161 -1.31 10.64 -13.52
C GLN A 161 -0.92 9.48 -14.44
N ARG A 162 0.26 8.90 -14.23
CA ARG A 162 0.76 7.76 -15.03
C ARG A 162 -0.17 6.55 -14.94
N LEU A 163 -0.71 6.25 -13.73
CA LEU A 163 -1.69 5.17 -13.56
C LEU A 163 -2.98 5.48 -14.35
N THR A 164 -3.46 6.71 -14.30
CA THR A 164 -4.64 7.14 -15.07
C THR A 164 -4.43 6.95 -16.57
N ASP A 165 -3.32 7.49 -17.11
CA ASP A 165 -3.02 7.45 -18.54
C ASP A 165 -2.80 6.01 -19.05
N SER A 166 -2.09 5.20 -18.28
CA SER A 166 -1.83 3.81 -18.63
C SER A 166 -3.11 2.96 -18.66
N THR A 167 -4.04 3.19 -17.74
CA THR A 167 -5.27 2.41 -17.63
C THR A 167 -6.42 2.90 -18.53
N GLN A 168 -6.20 3.94 -19.33
CA GLN A 168 -7.10 4.35 -20.41
C GLN A 168 -6.91 3.55 -21.71
N LYS A 169 -5.87 2.74 -21.78
CA LYS A 169 -5.48 1.90 -22.93
C LYS A 169 -5.31 0.47 -22.45
N ASP A 170 -5.05 -0.43 -23.38
CA ASP A 170 -4.60 -1.78 -23.03
C ASP A 170 -3.29 -1.66 -22.24
N PHE A 171 -3.28 -2.22 -21.03
CA PHE A 171 -2.13 -2.22 -20.16
C PHE A 171 -1.80 -3.63 -19.68
N THR A 172 -0.57 -3.81 -19.23
CA THR A 172 -0.08 -5.05 -18.65
C THR A 172 0.36 -4.83 -17.21
N VAL A 173 0.58 -5.90 -16.47
CA VAL A 173 1.20 -5.82 -15.15
C VAL A 173 2.57 -5.14 -15.24
N GLU A 174 3.35 -5.41 -16.29
CA GLU A 174 4.67 -4.79 -16.49
C GLU A 174 4.57 -3.28 -16.64
N THR A 175 3.58 -2.77 -17.39
CA THR A 175 3.31 -1.33 -17.49
C THR A 175 3.12 -0.67 -16.11
N LEU A 176 2.42 -1.36 -15.18
CA LEU A 176 2.21 -0.87 -13.83
C LEU A 176 3.46 -0.97 -12.96
N LEU A 177 4.27 -2.02 -13.15
CA LEU A 177 5.56 -2.15 -12.48
C LEU A 177 6.57 -1.09 -12.96
N GLU A 178 6.53 -0.67 -14.23
CA GLU A 178 7.34 0.42 -14.75
C GLU A 178 7.01 1.78 -14.09
N ILE A 179 5.73 2.04 -13.79
CA ILE A 179 5.33 3.22 -13.02
C ILE A 179 5.98 3.21 -11.63
N LEU A 180 5.98 2.04 -10.99
CA LEU A 180 6.57 1.85 -9.66
C LEU A 180 8.11 1.89 -9.66
N GLY A 181 8.74 1.56 -10.80
CA GLY A 181 10.19 1.50 -10.96
C GLY A 181 10.89 2.85 -11.11
N ASP A 182 10.14 3.96 -11.09
CA ASP A 182 10.70 5.30 -11.26
C ASP A 182 11.55 5.72 -10.05
N SER A 183 12.87 5.70 -10.24
CA SER A 183 13.85 6.09 -9.22
C SER A 183 14.34 7.53 -9.34
N GLN A 184 13.81 8.31 -10.30
CA GLN A 184 14.22 9.70 -10.47
C GLN A 184 13.73 10.56 -9.30
N PRO A 185 14.61 11.31 -8.62
CA PRO A 185 14.17 12.23 -7.59
C PRO A 185 13.44 13.42 -8.22
N PRO A 186 12.38 13.93 -7.58
CA PRO A 186 11.73 15.15 -8.04
C PRO A 186 12.64 16.37 -7.86
N LEU A 187 12.26 17.49 -8.48
CA LEU A 187 12.97 18.77 -8.30
C LEU A 187 12.92 19.20 -6.82
N ASP A 188 14.00 19.78 -6.33
CA ASP A 188 14.18 20.16 -4.92
C ASP A 188 13.07 21.07 -4.38
N ASN A 189 12.59 22.00 -5.19
CA ASN A 189 11.53 22.93 -4.82
C ASN A 189 10.13 22.27 -4.69
N LEU A 190 10.01 21.02 -5.12
CA LEU A 190 8.78 20.20 -4.99
C LEU A 190 8.86 19.22 -3.82
N LEU A 191 10.03 19.05 -3.20
CA LEU A 191 10.22 18.15 -2.08
C LEU A 191 9.50 18.64 -0.82
N PRO A 192 8.96 17.72 0.00
CA PRO A 192 8.34 18.10 1.25
C PRO A 192 9.39 18.63 2.25
N GLN A 193 9.04 19.71 2.94
CA GLN A 193 9.89 20.28 4.01
C GLN A 193 9.52 19.64 5.35
N ARG A 194 10.19 18.53 5.69
CA ARG A 194 9.93 17.75 6.91
C ARG A 194 11.02 17.91 7.97
N GLY A 195 11.97 18.83 7.77
CA GLY A 195 13.10 19.06 8.66
C GLY A 195 14.28 18.09 8.44
N ASN A 196 14.23 17.27 7.40
CA ASN A 196 15.35 16.40 7.01
C ASN A 196 16.32 17.13 6.08
N THR A 197 17.49 16.51 5.82
CA THR A 197 18.41 17.01 4.79
C THR A 197 17.82 16.87 3.39
N ILE A 198 18.23 17.71 2.46
CA ILE A 198 17.74 17.69 1.08
C ILE A 198 18.06 16.36 0.39
N GLU A 199 19.21 15.76 0.67
CA GLU A 199 19.64 14.47 0.15
C GLU A 199 18.71 13.35 0.62
N TYR A 200 18.28 13.41 1.87
CA TYR A 200 17.33 12.45 2.43
C TYR A 200 15.95 12.59 1.77
N GLU A 201 15.47 13.83 1.58
CA GLU A 201 14.19 14.09 0.91
C GLU A 201 14.23 13.69 -0.57
N ARG A 202 15.32 13.96 -1.30
CA ARG A 202 15.51 13.49 -2.68
C ARG A 202 15.41 11.98 -2.77
N ARG A 203 16.12 11.24 -1.90
CA ARG A 203 16.12 9.78 -1.90
C ARG A 203 14.73 9.20 -1.64
N LEU A 204 13.94 9.80 -0.76
CA LEU A 204 12.59 9.35 -0.43
C LEU A 204 11.50 9.93 -1.35
N GLY A 205 11.86 10.88 -2.19
CA GLY A 205 10.95 11.59 -3.08
C GLY A 205 10.54 10.78 -4.31
N SER A 206 11.38 9.83 -4.77
CA SER A 206 11.08 8.95 -5.90
C SER A 206 10.02 7.90 -5.57
N ALA A 207 9.39 7.33 -6.59
CA ALA A 207 8.48 6.20 -6.43
C ALA A 207 9.25 4.93 -6.01
N PHE A 208 10.42 4.68 -6.63
CA PHE A 208 11.32 3.58 -6.30
C PHE A 208 12.54 4.11 -5.54
N VAL A 209 12.70 3.68 -4.31
CA VAL A 209 13.80 4.11 -3.45
C VAL A 209 14.98 3.16 -3.58
N VAL A 210 16.10 3.66 -4.08
CA VAL A 210 17.37 2.91 -4.18
C VAL A 210 18.26 3.24 -2.99
N GLY A 211 18.74 2.23 -2.28
CA GLY A 211 19.65 2.44 -1.15
C GLY A 211 20.28 1.17 -0.62
N GLU A 212 21.33 1.31 0.18
CA GLU A 212 22.09 0.21 0.77
C GLU A 212 21.37 -0.40 1.97
N ASP A 213 20.93 0.44 2.91
CA ASP A 213 20.30 0.01 4.15
C ASP A 213 18.77 0.08 4.11
N TYR A 214 18.22 1.04 3.34
CA TYR A 214 16.82 1.32 3.20
C TYR A 214 16.46 1.55 1.74
N GLY A 215 15.40 0.92 1.26
CA GLY A 215 14.94 1.06 -0.11
C GLY A 215 13.63 0.30 -0.38
N THR A 216 13.21 0.33 -1.63
CA THR A 216 12.05 -0.45 -2.07
C THR A 216 12.37 -1.95 -1.99
N ARG A 217 11.57 -2.67 -1.19
CA ARG A 217 11.70 -4.11 -0.92
C ARG A 217 10.78 -4.96 -1.78
N ALA A 218 9.64 -4.40 -2.14
CA ALA A 218 8.67 -5.07 -3.01
C ALA A 218 7.87 -4.04 -3.81
N SER A 219 7.61 -4.36 -5.08
CA SER A 219 6.60 -3.72 -5.93
C SER A 219 5.49 -4.72 -6.17
N THR A 220 4.26 -4.34 -5.84
CA THR A 220 3.10 -5.22 -5.91
C THR A 220 2.02 -4.62 -6.79
N VAL A 221 1.49 -5.42 -7.71
CA VAL A 221 0.34 -5.08 -8.55
C VAL A 221 -0.81 -6.03 -8.23
N LEU A 222 -1.99 -5.48 -7.96
CA LEU A 222 -3.23 -6.23 -7.86
C LEU A 222 -4.21 -5.76 -8.94
N LEU A 223 -4.75 -6.73 -9.69
CA LEU A 223 -5.87 -6.52 -10.61
C LEU A 223 -7.05 -7.30 -10.05
N VAL A 224 -8.10 -6.59 -9.64
CA VAL A 224 -9.26 -7.18 -8.94
C VAL A 224 -10.49 -7.04 -9.81
N ASN A 225 -11.20 -8.14 -10.01
CA ASN A 225 -12.54 -8.13 -10.58
C ASN A 225 -13.48 -9.04 -9.75
N SER A 226 -14.73 -9.19 -10.17
CA SER A 226 -15.73 -10.00 -9.46
C SER A 226 -15.43 -11.50 -9.41
N ARG A 227 -14.48 -12.01 -10.21
CA ARG A 227 -14.17 -13.44 -10.33
C ARG A 227 -12.82 -13.82 -9.76
N LYS A 228 -11.86 -12.91 -9.78
CA LYS A 228 -10.48 -13.20 -9.35
C LYS A 228 -9.71 -11.96 -8.94
N ILE A 229 -8.66 -12.20 -8.18
CA ILE A 229 -7.59 -11.25 -7.91
C ILE A 229 -6.31 -11.80 -8.56
N THR A 230 -5.71 -11.04 -9.49
CA THR A 230 -4.36 -11.29 -9.96
C THR A 230 -3.41 -10.53 -9.05
N PHE A 231 -2.56 -11.24 -8.35
CA PHE A 231 -1.54 -10.70 -7.46
C PHE A 231 -0.17 -10.92 -8.10
N HIS A 232 0.58 -9.86 -8.32
CA HIS A 232 1.94 -9.92 -8.83
C HIS A 232 2.85 -9.14 -7.88
N GLU A 233 3.93 -9.77 -7.39
CA GLU A 233 4.91 -9.14 -6.52
C GLU A 233 6.33 -9.36 -7.03
N ARG A 234 7.06 -8.27 -7.23
CA ARG A 234 8.49 -8.26 -7.53
C ARG A 234 9.26 -7.83 -6.29
N SER A 235 10.15 -8.69 -5.79
CA SER A 235 10.95 -8.45 -4.60
C SER A 235 12.34 -7.95 -4.96
N PHE A 236 12.88 -7.05 -4.12
CA PHE A 236 14.16 -6.40 -4.35
C PHE A 236 15.11 -6.57 -3.17
N ALA A 237 16.39 -6.84 -3.50
CA ALA A 237 17.52 -6.78 -2.59
C ALA A 237 18.08 -5.35 -2.52
N ARG A 238 19.20 -5.19 -1.83
CA ARG A 238 19.93 -3.93 -1.74
C ARG A 238 20.23 -3.36 -3.13
N LYS A 239 20.25 -2.04 -3.25
CA LYS A 239 20.48 -1.30 -4.50
C LYS A 239 19.47 -1.56 -5.61
N GLY A 240 18.29 -2.09 -5.26
CA GLY A 240 17.18 -2.25 -6.20
C GLY A 240 17.33 -3.43 -7.18
N SER A 241 18.26 -4.37 -6.96
CA SER A 241 18.32 -5.58 -7.78
C SER A 241 17.13 -6.49 -7.45
N SER A 242 16.35 -6.90 -8.46
CA SER A 242 15.26 -7.87 -8.27
C SER A 242 15.83 -9.26 -8.05
N TYR A 243 15.23 -10.04 -7.17
CA TYR A 243 15.63 -11.43 -6.93
C TYR A 243 14.48 -12.43 -7.03
N GLN A 244 13.24 -11.95 -7.02
CA GLN A 244 12.07 -12.82 -7.14
C GLN A 244 10.94 -12.08 -7.85
N ASP A 245 10.25 -12.79 -8.70
CA ASP A 245 9.03 -12.35 -9.37
C ASP A 245 7.96 -13.43 -9.17
N LEU A 246 6.83 -13.05 -8.57
CA LEU A 246 5.76 -13.95 -8.19
C LEU A 246 4.46 -13.50 -8.82
N ARG A 247 3.75 -14.41 -9.46
CA ARG A 247 2.38 -14.20 -9.95
C ARG A 247 1.45 -15.24 -9.37
N LYS A 248 0.30 -14.82 -8.86
CA LYS A 248 -0.76 -15.69 -8.35
C LYS A 248 -2.13 -15.18 -8.77
N GLU A 249 -2.99 -16.07 -9.23
CA GLU A 249 -4.42 -15.82 -9.40
C GLU A 249 -5.18 -16.46 -8.25
N LEU A 250 -6.01 -15.66 -7.58
CA LEU A 250 -6.94 -16.10 -6.54
C LEU A 250 -8.34 -16.05 -7.15
N HIS A 251 -8.93 -17.20 -7.40
CA HIS A 251 -10.33 -17.29 -7.83
C HIS A 251 -11.23 -17.04 -6.63
N LEU A 252 -12.21 -16.18 -6.83
CA LEU A 252 -13.19 -15.82 -5.82
C LEU A 252 -14.38 -16.79 -5.89
N ASN A 253 -14.90 -17.15 -4.74
CA ASN A 253 -16.04 -18.09 -4.61
C ASN A 253 -17.37 -17.39 -4.86
#